data_e06596c58dd0278feda32d283e510e19
#
_entry.id   e06596c58dd0278feda32d283e510e19
#
_cell.length_a   1.000
_cell.length_b   1.000
_cell.length_c   1.000
_cell.angle_alpha   90.00
_cell.angle_beta   90.00
_cell.angle_gamma   90.00
#
_symmetry.space_group_name_H-M   'P 1'
#
loop_
_entity.id
_entity.type
_entity.pdbx_description
1 polymer ?
#
loop_
_entity_poly.entity_id
_entity_poly.type
_entity_poly.pdbx_seq_one_letter_code
_entity_poly.pdbx_strand_id
1 'polypeptide(L)'
;VIADEAHSSQNGSTARKLKEVLMTEEADDDVMLSSEDILDATMAARRNSNNLNYYAFTATPKAKTLELFGRLPNPDEPASKANKPQAYHVYSMRQAIEEGFILDVLKNYTSYKVAYKLVQKMEASDKEVDSKKAKTKLNQWVRLHDYNISQKVKVIVEHYKNHVMGLLGGQAKAMVVTSSRKEAVRYKLAFDKYITDNNYQRIAAMVAFSGEVEFNDNDPDSLALLNKKFTENNMNPNLKGRDMRKAFDSDDYQVMLVANKFQTGFDQPKLCAMYVDKPLGGVECVQTLSRLNRTYLGKAESGTFVLDFFNEPDDILEAFQPYYQTAELVDVTDPNLVFDLNEKLRSSGIFLWNEVEQFCVAFLTKKKSNAAVSNICKPAVDRWQHRYKSAIDAYIQSKDMFERTKKTQDAVLIANAENAFKECKQEKDRLEIFKKDLGSFVRFFEFMSQIIDYEDKELEKLSLFARYLRPLLHEQNVQEDEIDLSNVEMSHYRLSKIREQDIKLKEDAADYKLEPSNDVGTAKPKNKEEDFLSLILNRLNELFSTENLTDSDMINYAKTVRDKLSENESVMTQINNNTRDQAMLGDFPQAIDDAVMDSNESHQEMMMQYLSNPELAKGFARVVFDMLKGS
;
A
#
# COMPACT_ATOMS: atom_id res chain seq x y z
N VAL A 1 -27.13 -15.74 3.86
CA VAL A 1 -25.94 -15.36 3.07
C VAL A 1 -24.69 -15.77 3.84
N ILE A 2 -23.75 -16.46 3.17
CA ILE A 2 -22.45 -16.82 3.71
C ILE A 2 -21.40 -15.98 2.98
N ALA A 3 -20.64 -15.17 3.73
CA ALA A 3 -19.58 -14.34 3.21
C ALA A 3 -18.22 -14.92 3.67
N ASP A 4 -17.48 -15.48 2.72
CA ASP A 4 -16.11 -15.91 2.91
C ASP A 4 -15.16 -14.73 2.63
N GLU A 5 -14.03 -14.67 3.31
CA GLU A 5 -13.06 -13.55 3.27
C GLU A 5 -13.76 -12.18 3.49
N ALA A 6 -14.65 -12.14 4.50
CA ALA A 6 -15.56 -11.03 4.75
C ALA A 6 -14.85 -9.66 4.98
N HIS A 7 -13.55 -9.67 5.33
CA HIS A 7 -12.73 -8.45 5.46
C HIS A 7 -12.56 -7.67 4.14
N SER A 8 -12.83 -8.28 2.98
CA SER A 8 -12.68 -7.66 1.65
C SER A 8 -13.98 -7.61 0.85
N SER A 9 -14.85 -8.62 0.99
CA SER A 9 -15.98 -8.86 0.07
C SER A 9 -17.24 -8.05 0.40
N GLN A 10 -17.40 -7.60 1.65
CA GLN A 10 -18.64 -6.99 2.14
C GLN A 10 -18.52 -5.50 2.49
N ASN A 11 -17.41 -4.86 2.14
CA ASN A 11 -17.17 -3.45 2.42
C ASN A 11 -17.31 -2.61 1.15
N GLY A 12 -18.44 -1.93 0.97
CA GLY A 12 -18.61 -0.92 -0.08
C GLY A 12 -19.75 -1.17 -1.07
N SER A 13 -19.66 -0.54 -2.24
CA SER A 13 -20.73 -0.46 -3.24
C SER A 13 -21.26 -1.81 -3.75
N THR A 14 -20.39 -2.82 -3.81
CA THR A 14 -20.78 -4.16 -4.29
C THR A 14 -21.66 -4.89 -3.27
N ALA A 15 -21.29 -4.81 -1.98
CA ALA A 15 -22.08 -5.41 -0.89
C ALA A 15 -23.44 -4.71 -0.74
N ARG A 16 -23.44 -3.38 -0.85
CA ARG A 16 -24.66 -2.57 -0.87
C ARG A 16 -25.59 -2.99 -2.00
N LYS A 17 -25.10 -3.10 -3.24
CA LYS A 17 -25.88 -3.55 -4.39
C LYS A 17 -26.39 -4.97 -4.23
N LEU A 18 -25.58 -5.88 -3.68
CA LEU A 18 -26.02 -7.24 -3.41
C LEU A 18 -27.20 -7.25 -2.43
N LYS A 19 -27.11 -6.45 -1.36
CA LYS A 19 -28.19 -6.32 -0.37
C LYS A 19 -29.45 -5.73 -1.02
N GLU A 20 -29.32 -4.68 -1.82
CA GLU A 20 -30.41 -4.06 -2.58
C GLU A 20 -31.09 -5.08 -3.52
N VAL A 21 -30.32 -5.86 -4.29
CA VAL A 21 -30.86 -6.88 -5.22
C VAL A 21 -31.56 -8.02 -4.47
N LEU A 22 -31.01 -8.49 -3.35
CA LEU A 22 -31.60 -9.59 -2.56
C LEU A 22 -32.90 -9.19 -1.86
N MET A 23 -33.15 -7.91 -1.70
CA MET A 23 -34.30 -7.38 -0.97
C MET A 23 -35.38 -6.77 -1.87
N THR A 24 -35.10 -6.55 -3.15
CA THR A 24 -36.09 -6.04 -4.10
C THR A 24 -37.06 -7.18 -4.44
N GLU A 25 -38.29 -7.12 -3.99
CA GLU A 25 -39.40 -7.88 -4.57
C GLU A 25 -39.52 -7.45 -6.04
N GLU A 26 -39.83 -8.37 -6.95
CA GLU A 26 -40.08 -8.08 -8.37
C GLU A 26 -41.15 -7.00 -8.48
N ALA A 27 -40.74 -5.76 -8.72
CA ALA A 27 -41.67 -4.68 -9.01
C ALA A 27 -42.22 -4.93 -10.41
N ASP A 28 -43.55 -4.89 -10.55
CA ASP A 28 -44.22 -4.94 -11.84
C ASP A 28 -43.61 -3.96 -12.82
N ASP A 29 -43.18 -4.41 -13.98
CA ASP A 29 -42.42 -3.66 -14.99
C ASP A 29 -43.19 -2.48 -15.60
N ASP A 30 -44.47 -2.29 -15.28
CA ASP A 30 -45.37 -1.29 -15.90
C ASP A 30 -45.54 0.03 -15.12
N VAL A 31 -44.96 0.21 -13.94
CA VAL A 31 -45.07 1.44 -13.15
C VAL A 31 -43.84 2.32 -13.36
N MET A 32 -44.04 3.50 -14.00
CA MET A 32 -43.00 4.54 -14.05
C MET A 32 -42.85 5.19 -12.68
N LEU A 33 -41.92 4.66 -11.88
CA LEU A 33 -41.51 5.21 -10.57
C LEU A 33 -40.71 6.50 -10.78
N SER A 34 -40.98 7.53 -9.97
CA SER A 34 -40.15 8.74 -9.95
C SER A 34 -38.76 8.41 -9.35
N SER A 35 -37.79 9.31 -9.58
CA SER A 35 -36.44 9.15 -8.97
C SER A 35 -36.48 9.17 -7.44
N GLU A 36 -37.43 9.89 -6.84
CA GLU A 36 -37.67 9.93 -5.39
C GLU A 36 -38.25 8.59 -4.89
N ASP A 37 -39.21 7.99 -5.62
CA ASP A 37 -39.78 6.70 -5.27
C ASP A 37 -38.73 5.58 -5.35
N ILE A 38 -37.81 5.63 -6.33
CA ILE A 38 -36.68 4.68 -6.45
C ILE A 38 -35.72 4.83 -5.29
N LEU A 39 -35.42 6.07 -4.88
CA LEU A 39 -34.58 6.31 -3.69
C LEU A 39 -35.27 5.81 -2.42
N ASP A 40 -36.56 6.07 -2.23
CA ASP A 40 -37.34 5.59 -1.09
C ASP A 40 -37.39 4.06 -1.06
N ALA A 41 -37.64 3.41 -2.19
CA ALA A 41 -37.62 1.96 -2.30
C ALA A 41 -36.24 1.37 -1.98
N THR A 42 -35.16 2.00 -2.45
CA THR A 42 -33.78 1.59 -2.15
C THR A 42 -33.44 1.74 -0.66
N MET A 43 -33.89 2.82 -0.04
CA MET A 43 -33.70 3.04 1.40
C MET A 43 -34.54 2.06 2.23
N ALA A 44 -35.82 1.86 1.86
CA ALA A 44 -36.71 0.90 2.52
C ALA A 44 -36.22 -0.54 2.38
N ALA A 45 -35.70 -0.95 1.23
CA ALA A 45 -35.12 -2.26 1.03
C ALA A 45 -33.92 -2.54 1.96
N ARG A 46 -33.15 -1.53 2.34
CA ARG A 46 -32.07 -1.67 3.35
C ARG A 46 -32.59 -1.86 4.77
N ARG A 47 -33.75 -1.31 5.13
CA ARG A 47 -34.37 -1.45 6.45
C ARG A 47 -34.96 -2.85 6.67
N ASN A 48 -35.53 -3.45 5.66
CA ASN A 48 -36.33 -4.69 5.78
C ASN A 48 -35.50 -5.98 5.64
N SER A 49 -34.39 -6.12 6.39
CA SER A 49 -33.55 -7.32 6.33
C SER A 49 -33.94 -8.46 7.29
N ASN A 50 -35.16 -8.45 7.83
CA ASN A 50 -35.62 -9.43 8.83
C ASN A 50 -35.65 -10.89 8.36
N ASN A 51 -35.64 -11.12 7.04
CA ASN A 51 -35.62 -12.46 6.42
C ASN A 51 -34.21 -12.92 5.96
N LEU A 52 -33.18 -12.10 6.16
CA LEU A 52 -31.81 -12.40 5.75
C LEU A 52 -30.88 -12.56 6.94
N ASN A 53 -30.21 -13.70 7.03
CA ASN A 53 -29.14 -13.95 7.98
C ASN A 53 -27.80 -13.94 7.26
N TYR A 54 -26.83 -13.26 7.83
CA TYR A 54 -25.46 -13.17 7.32
C TYR A 54 -24.48 -13.88 8.23
N TYR A 55 -23.68 -14.76 7.66
CA TYR A 55 -22.57 -15.45 8.34
C TYR A 55 -21.28 -15.04 7.64
N ALA A 56 -20.39 -14.38 8.37
CA ALA A 56 -19.13 -13.86 7.85
C ALA A 56 -17.95 -14.65 8.42
N PHE A 57 -17.11 -15.17 7.54
CA PHE A 57 -15.90 -15.90 7.89
C PHE A 57 -14.67 -15.14 7.39
N THR A 58 -13.66 -15.01 8.22
CA THR A 58 -12.37 -14.42 7.84
C THR A 58 -11.28 -14.82 8.82
N ALA A 59 -10.08 -15.10 8.31
CA ALA A 59 -8.89 -15.29 9.12
C ALA A 59 -8.25 -13.96 9.54
N THR A 60 -8.61 -12.84 8.88
CA THR A 60 -7.99 -11.53 9.08
C THR A 60 -9.06 -10.44 9.27
N PRO A 61 -9.78 -10.43 10.41
CA PRO A 61 -10.82 -9.44 10.66
C PRO A 61 -10.23 -8.02 10.72
N LYS A 62 -10.97 -7.07 10.15
CA LYS A 62 -10.69 -5.62 10.25
C LYS A 62 -11.74 -4.97 11.16
N ALA A 63 -11.49 -3.76 11.65
CA ALA A 63 -12.45 -3.01 12.45
C ALA A 63 -13.84 -2.99 11.77
N LYS A 64 -13.92 -2.62 10.51
CA LYS A 64 -15.17 -2.62 9.71
C LYS A 64 -15.87 -3.97 9.62
N THR A 65 -15.12 -5.07 9.64
CA THR A 65 -15.73 -6.42 9.61
C THR A 65 -16.44 -6.71 10.93
N LEU A 66 -15.81 -6.33 12.07
CA LEU A 66 -16.43 -6.48 13.37
C LEU A 66 -17.61 -5.53 13.57
N GLU A 67 -17.51 -4.27 13.12
CA GLU A 67 -18.62 -3.31 13.17
C GLU A 67 -19.84 -3.77 12.36
N LEU A 68 -19.63 -4.42 11.20
CA LEU A 68 -20.71 -4.85 10.31
C LEU A 68 -21.34 -6.19 10.71
N PHE A 69 -20.55 -7.16 11.17
CA PHE A 69 -20.97 -8.55 11.41
C PHE A 69 -20.83 -8.99 12.87
N GLY A 70 -20.16 -8.18 13.70
CA GLY A 70 -19.95 -8.50 15.10
C GLY A 70 -21.24 -8.50 15.90
N ARG A 71 -21.26 -9.28 16.98
CA ARG A 71 -22.37 -9.33 17.93
C ARG A 71 -22.15 -8.30 19.05
N LEU A 72 -23.15 -7.51 19.33
CA LEU A 72 -23.14 -6.63 20.50
C LEU A 72 -23.30 -7.46 21.78
N PRO A 73 -22.48 -7.24 22.82
CA PRO A 73 -22.66 -7.86 24.14
C PRO A 73 -24.03 -7.57 24.73
N ASN A 74 -24.52 -6.33 24.61
CA ASN A 74 -25.90 -5.96 24.94
C ASN A 74 -26.68 -5.59 23.66
N PRO A 75 -27.52 -6.50 23.12
CA PRO A 75 -28.27 -6.24 21.90
C PRO A 75 -29.32 -5.13 22.01
N ASP A 76 -29.75 -4.79 23.22
CA ASP A 76 -30.76 -3.77 23.47
C ASP A 76 -30.19 -2.33 23.48
N GLU A 77 -28.87 -2.20 23.45
CA GLU A 77 -28.18 -0.92 23.42
C GLU A 77 -27.41 -0.74 22.08
N PRO A 78 -27.32 0.50 21.56
CA PRO A 78 -26.55 0.77 20.37
C PRO A 78 -25.06 0.49 20.57
N ALA A 79 -24.36 0.27 19.47
CA ALA A 79 -22.90 0.14 19.49
C ALA A 79 -22.27 1.41 20.07
N SER A 80 -21.33 1.23 21.01
CA SER A 80 -20.62 2.30 21.71
C SER A 80 -19.29 1.78 22.26
N LYS A 81 -18.46 2.67 22.80
CA LYS A 81 -17.20 2.30 23.45
C LYS A 81 -17.38 1.26 24.58
N ALA A 82 -18.52 1.28 25.28
CA ALA A 82 -18.87 0.32 26.33
C ALA A 82 -19.55 -0.94 25.79
N ASN A 83 -20.18 -0.86 24.60
CA ASN A 83 -20.92 -1.94 23.95
C ASN A 83 -20.39 -2.17 22.52
N LYS A 84 -19.14 -2.63 22.44
CA LYS A 84 -18.42 -2.81 21.17
C LYS A 84 -18.81 -4.13 20.49
N PRO A 85 -19.01 -4.13 19.15
CA PRO A 85 -19.20 -5.36 18.40
C PRO A 85 -18.02 -6.32 18.57
N GLN A 86 -18.33 -7.60 18.82
CA GLN A 86 -17.34 -8.66 19.02
C GLN A 86 -17.59 -9.80 18.03
N ALA A 87 -16.54 -10.56 17.73
CA ALA A 87 -16.68 -11.77 16.92
C ALA A 87 -17.60 -12.78 17.63
N TYR A 88 -18.48 -13.43 16.87
CA TYR A 88 -19.37 -14.48 17.41
C TYR A 88 -18.59 -15.68 17.93
N HIS A 89 -17.55 -16.09 17.22
CA HIS A 89 -16.64 -17.18 17.56
C HIS A 89 -15.25 -16.88 16.98
N VAL A 90 -14.21 -17.21 17.74
CA VAL A 90 -12.82 -17.08 17.33
C VAL A 90 -12.13 -18.43 17.41
N TYR A 91 -11.55 -18.86 16.28
CA TYR A 91 -10.59 -19.95 16.21
C TYR A 91 -9.26 -19.34 15.75
N SER A 92 -8.38 -19.05 16.70
CA SER A 92 -7.18 -18.26 16.46
C SER A 92 -6.14 -19.03 15.62
N MET A 93 -5.23 -18.29 14.96
CA MET A 93 -4.08 -18.89 14.25
C MET A 93 -3.22 -19.70 15.22
N ARG A 94 -2.99 -19.19 16.44
CA ARG A 94 -2.28 -19.89 17.51
C ARG A 94 -2.91 -21.25 17.80
N GLN A 95 -4.21 -21.30 18.05
CA GLN A 95 -4.92 -22.54 18.33
C GLN A 95 -4.82 -23.52 17.16
N ALA A 96 -4.95 -23.05 15.93
CA ALA A 96 -4.86 -23.87 14.73
C ALA A 96 -3.44 -24.47 14.54
N ILE A 97 -2.39 -23.76 14.94
CA ILE A 97 -1.00 -24.25 14.94
C ILE A 97 -0.82 -25.30 16.05
N GLU A 98 -1.24 -25.02 17.28
CA GLU A 98 -1.12 -25.91 18.43
C GLU A 98 -1.87 -27.25 18.21
N GLU A 99 -3.03 -27.20 17.56
CA GLU A 99 -3.85 -28.38 17.21
C GLU A 99 -3.36 -29.08 15.93
N GLY A 100 -2.37 -28.53 15.22
CA GLY A 100 -1.78 -29.11 14.00
C GLY A 100 -2.66 -29.03 12.75
N PHE A 101 -3.67 -28.15 12.73
CA PHE A 101 -4.48 -27.90 11.53
C PHE A 101 -3.75 -27.09 10.47
N ILE A 102 -2.83 -26.22 10.91
CA ILE A 102 -1.94 -25.46 10.05
C ILE A 102 -0.51 -25.49 10.58
N LEU A 103 0.46 -25.17 9.73
CA LEU A 103 1.88 -25.09 10.09
C LEU A 103 2.27 -23.65 10.44
N ASP A 104 3.24 -23.50 11.33
CA ASP A 104 3.90 -22.20 11.54
C ASP A 104 4.88 -21.92 10.41
N VAL A 105 4.52 -20.91 9.58
CA VAL A 105 5.29 -20.55 8.38
C VAL A 105 6.47 -19.63 8.67
N LEU A 106 6.57 -19.10 9.88
CA LEU A 106 7.60 -18.14 10.26
C LEU A 106 8.84 -18.80 10.90
N LYS A 107 8.84 -20.12 11.10
CA LYS A 107 9.95 -20.87 11.71
C LYS A 107 11.25 -20.83 10.92
N ASN A 108 11.19 -20.90 9.60
CA ASN A 108 12.37 -20.88 8.73
C ASN A 108 12.33 -19.66 7.82
N TYR A 109 12.40 -18.49 8.42
CA TYR A 109 12.42 -17.23 7.70
C TYR A 109 13.86 -16.76 7.47
N THR A 110 14.20 -16.48 6.22
CA THR A 110 15.52 -15.99 5.83
C THR A 110 15.37 -14.67 5.08
N SER A 111 15.96 -13.61 5.62
CA SER A 111 15.97 -12.30 4.97
C SER A 111 17.25 -12.10 4.16
N TYR A 112 17.09 -11.48 2.99
CA TYR A 112 18.16 -11.05 2.10
C TYR A 112 18.07 -9.56 1.87
N LYS A 113 19.22 -8.91 1.69
CA LYS A 113 19.31 -7.50 1.39
C LYS A 113 20.05 -7.24 0.09
N VAL A 114 19.53 -6.28 -0.66
CA VAL A 114 20.13 -5.79 -1.91
C VAL A 114 20.78 -4.45 -1.63
N ALA A 115 22.08 -4.34 -1.85
CA ALA A 115 22.81 -3.08 -1.88
C ALA A 115 23.21 -2.76 -3.34
N TYR A 116 23.07 -1.51 -3.76
CA TYR A 116 23.37 -1.09 -5.14
C TYR A 116 23.85 0.36 -5.16
N LYS A 117 24.53 0.71 -6.26
CA LYS A 117 24.92 2.09 -6.56
C LYS A 117 24.49 2.46 -7.99
N LEU A 118 23.77 3.56 -8.12
CA LEU A 118 23.30 4.09 -9.40
C LEU A 118 24.17 5.29 -9.81
N VAL A 119 24.46 5.39 -11.10
CA VAL A 119 25.19 6.50 -11.70
C VAL A 119 24.47 6.98 -12.97
N GLN A 120 24.62 8.27 -13.31
CA GLN A 120 24.20 8.77 -14.62
C GLN A 120 25.34 8.64 -15.62
N LYS A 121 25.05 8.14 -16.82
CA LYS A 121 26.04 7.94 -17.90
C LYS A 121 26.56 9.23 -18.52
N MET A 122 25.75 10.29 -18.51
CA MET A 122 26.08 11.59 -19.09
C MET A 122 25.57 12.69 -18.16
N GLU A 123 26.27 13.81 -18.12
CA GLU A 123 25.75 15.09 -17.60
C GLU A 123 24.70 15.64 -18.60
N ALA A 124 23.62 14.88 -18.80
CA ALA A 124 22.44 15.40 -19.44
C ALA A 124 21.87 16.50 -18.55
N SER A 125 21.20 17.49 -19.12
CA SER A 125 20.56 18.58 -18.38
C SER A 125 19.82 18.02 -17.18
N ASP A 126 20.38 18.20 -15.99
CA ASP A 126 19.80 17.73 -14.74
C ASP A 126 18.48 18.45 -14.53
N LYS A 127 17.38 17.72 -14.54
CA LYS A 127 16.03 18.27 -14.39
C LYS A 127 15.56 18.13 -12.95
N GLU A 128 14.93 19.17 -12.46
CA GLU A 128 14.15 19.06 -11.22
C GLU A 128 12.98 18.10 -11.43
N VAL A 129 12.85 17.11 -10.55
CA VAL A 129 11.81 16.08 -10.59
C VAL A 129 11.21 15.88 -9.20
N ASP A 130 9.96 15.42 -9.13
CA ASP A 130 9.33 15.04 -7.85
C ASP A 130 10.18 13.94 -7.18
N SER A 131 10.83 14.28 -6.07
CA SER A 131 11.71 13.41 -5.30
C SER A 131 11.08 12.08 -4.94
N LYS A 132 9.82 12.07 -4.53
CA LYS A 132 9.11 10.85 -4.13
C LYS A 132 8.79 9.95 -5.32
N LYS A 133 8.36 10.54 -6.43
CA LYS A 133 8.12 9.82 -7.68
C LYS A 133 9.42 9.26 -8.24
N ALA A 134 10.51 10.04 -8.21
CA ALA A 134 11.83 9.62 -8.67
C ALA A 134 12.36 8.44 -7.85
N LYS A 135 12.33 8.50 -6.53
CA LYS A 135 12.73 7.39 -5.65
C LYS A 135 11.91 6.13 -5.95
N THR A 136 10.59 6.26 -6.12
CA THR A 136 9.72 5.12 -6.45
C THR A 136 10.08 4.51 -7.80
N LYS A 137 10.30 5.33 -8.85
CA LYS A 137 10.68 4.86 -10.19
C LYS A 137 12.08 4.25 -10.19
N LEU A 138 13.04 4.83 -9.50
CA LEU A 138 14.40 4.29 -9.36
C LEU A 138 14.39 2.93 -8.65
N ASN A 139 13.65 2.79 -7.58
CA ASN A 139 13.48 1.50 -6.89
C ASN A 139 12.81 0.45 -7.80
N GLN A 140 11.82 0.84 -8.61
CA GLN A 140 11.21 -0.06 -9.61
C GLN A 140 12.22 -0.44 -10.69
N TRP A 141 13.04 0.51 -11.15
CA TRP A 141 14.09 0.28 -12.14
C TRP A 141 15.12 -0.74 -11.66
N VAL A 142 15.62 -0.59 -10.41
CA VAL A 142 16.56 -1.55 -9.80
C VAL A 142 15.93 -2.94 -9.67
N ARG A 143 14.67 -3.02 -9.26
CA ARG A 143 13.97 -4.31 -9.16
C ARG A 143 13.83 -5.02 -10.51
N LEU A 144 13.60 -4.26 -11.58
CA LEU A 144 13.49 -4.79 -12.93
C LEU A 144 14.84 -5.11 -13.59
N HIS A 145 15.98 -4.65 -13.03
CA HIS A 145 17.28 -4.83 -13.63
C HIS A 145 17.67 -6.31 -13.76
N ASP A 146 18.10 -6.73 -14.94
CA ASP A 146 18.38 -8.15 -15.26
C ASP A 146 19.41 -8.77 -14.31
N TYR A 147 20.45 -8.01 -13.94
CA TYR A 147 21.47 -8.50 -13.02
C TYR A 147 20.89 -8.78 -11.63
N ASN A 148 20.06 -7.86 -11.10
CA ASN A 148 19.39 -8.05 -9.82
C ASN A 148 18.53 -9.32 -9.82
N ILE A 149 17.69 -9.48 -10.85
CA ILE A 149 16.82 -10.65 -10.99
C ILE A 149 17.62 -11.94 -11.14
N SER A 150 18.66 -11.93 -11.96
CA SER A 150 19.50 -13.13 -12.19
C SER A 150 20.20 -13.62 -10.92
N GLN A 151 20.69 -12.70 -10.06
CA GLN A 151 21.29 -13.06 -8.78
C GLN A 151 20.26 -13.67 -7.81
N LYS A 152 19.05 -13.10 -7.73
CA LYS A 152 17.97 -13.66 -6.92
C LYS A 152 17.52 -15.02 -7.45
N VAL A 153 17.36 -15.17 -8.77
CA VAL A 153 17.00 -16.46 -9.40
C VAL A 153 18.04 -17.53 -9.08
N LYS A 154 19.33 -17.21 -9.13
CA LYS A 154 20.39 -18.13 -8.71
C LYS A 154 20.18 -18.62 -7.27
N VAL A 155 19.96 -17.71 -6.33
CA VAL A 155 19.69 -18.07 -4.91
C VAL A 155 18.45 -18.96 -4.82
N ILE A 156 17.36 -18.59 -5.49
CA ILE A 156 16.08 -19.31 -5.44
C ILE A 156 16.22 -20.74 -6.00
N VAL A 157 16.81 -20.88 -7.18
CA VAL A 157 16.94 -22.19 -7.84
C VAL A 157 17.88 -23.12 -7.04
N GLU A 158 19.01 -22.60 -6.57
CA GLU A 158 19.93 -23.40 -5.75
C GLU A 158 19.31 -23.78 -4.40
N HIS A 159 18.61 -22.88 -3.75
CA HIS A 159 17.88 -23.19 -2.53
C HIS A 159 16.79 -24.26 -2.79
N TYR A 160 15.97 -24.06 -3.82
CA TYR A 160 14.94 -25.05 -4.17
C TYR A 160 15.54 -26.42 -4.41
N LYS A 161 16.60 -26.52 -5.22
CA LYS A 161 17.29 -27.75 -5.57
C LYS A 161 17.85 -28.47 -4.33
N ASN A 162 18.51 -27.73 -3.46
CA ASN A 162 19.28 -28.31 -2.35
C ASN A 162 18.41 -28.61 -1.10
N HIS A 163 17.35 -27.83 -0.87
CA HIS A 163 16.57 -27.91 0.38
C HIS A 163 15.10 -28.31 0.19
N VAL A 164 14.51 -28.07 -0.97
CA VAL A 164 13.07 -28.24 -1.18
C VAL A 164 12.74 -29.41 -2.11
N MET A 165 13.46 -29.56 -3.21
CA MET A 165 13.13 -30.52 -4.28
C MET A 165 13.00 -31.98 -3.78
N GLY A 166 13.75 -32.38 -2.76
CA GLY A 166 13.71 -33.72 -2.18
C GLY A 166 12.56 -33.97 -1.21
N LEU A 167 11.89 -32.92 -0.75
CA LEU A 167 10.79 -33.05 0.20
C LEU A 167 9.56 -33.69 -0.45
N LEU A 168 8.68 -34.25 0.38
CA LEU A 168 7.44 -34.92 -0.03
C LEU A 168 7.66 -36.00 -1.12
N GLY A 169 8.79 -36.71 -1.03
CA GLY A 169 9.13 -37.69 -2.06
C GLY A 169 9.41 -37.09 -3.45
N GLY A 170 9.84 -35.84 -3.51
CA GLY A 170 10.12 -35.10 -4.75
C GLY A 170 8.91 -34.33 -5.32
N GLN A 171 7.79 -34.28 -4.61
CA GLN A 171 6.58 -33.57 -5.02
C GLN A 171 6.47 -32.13 -4.48
N ALA A 172 7.44 -31.68 -3.68
CA ALA A 172 7.42 -30.34 -3.08
C ALA A 172 7.39 -29.24 -4.14
N LYS A 173 6.56 -28.23 -3.90
CA LYS A 173 6.37 -27.06 -4.77
C LYS A 173 6.92 -25.81 -4.12
N ALA A 174 7.24 -24.82 -4.94
CA ALA A 174 7.63 -23.49 -4.49
C ALA A 174 6.90 -22.39 -5.23
N MET A 175 6.76 -21.23 -4.59
CA MET A 175 6.15 -20.04 -5.19
C MET A 175 7.13 -18.87 -5.07
N VAL A 176 7.26 -18.07 -6.16
CA VAL A 176 7.98 -16.80 -6.16
C VAL A 176 6.96 -15.69 -6.31
N VAL A 177 6.91 -14.79 -5.35
CA VAL A 177 5.97 -13.66 -5.32
C VAL A 177 6.70 -12.40 -5.73
N THR A 178 6.27 -11.79 -6.84
CA THR A 178 6.88 -10.58 -7.40
C THR A 178 5.96 -9.36 -7.26
N SER A 179 6.54 -8.15 -7.27
CA SER A 179 5.80 -6.90 -7.11
C SER A 179 5.00 -6.51 -8.36
N SER A 180 5.42 -6.93 -9.54
CA SER A 180 4.78 -6.54 -10.79
C SER A 180 4.79 -7.65 -11.86
N ARG A 181 3.89 -7.50 -12.85
CA ARG A 181 3.84 -8.41 -14.01
C ARG A 181 5.13 -8.37 -14.84
N LYS A 182 5.78 -7.19 -14.97
CA LYS A 182 7.07 -7.04 -15.66
C LYS A 182 8.16 -7.84 -14.94
N GLU A 183 8.20 -7.75 -13.62
CA GLU A 183 9.12 -8.55 -12.80
C GLU A 183 8.87 -10.06 -13.02
N ALA A 184 7.61 -10.51 -12.94
CA ALA A 184 7.28 -11.93 -13.14
C ALA A 184 7.75 -12.46 -14.51
N VAL A 185 7.59 -11.67 -15.58
CA VAL A 185 8.10 -12.00 -16.93
C VAL A 185 9.63 -12.14 -16.90
N ARG A 186 10.36 -11.17 -16.34
CA ARG A 186 11.82 -11.23 -16.26
C ARG A 186 12.32 -12.38 -15.38
N TYR A 187 11.65 -12.62 -14.27
CA TYR A 187 11.93 -13.81 -13.44
C TYR A 187 11.81 -15.10 -14.27
N LYS A 188 10.72 -15.24 -15.04
CA LYS A 188 10.53 -16.44 -15.90
C LYS A 188 11.65 -16.61 -16.91
N LEU A 189 12.02 -15.53 -17.61
CA LEU A 189 13.12 -15.56 -18.59
C LEU A 189 14.46 -15.91 -17.92
N ALA A 190 14.75 -15.33 -16.76
CA ALA A 190 15.96 -15.62 -16.01
C ALA A 190 15.99 -17.06 -15.46
N PHE A 191 14.84 -17.57 -14.99
CA PHE A 191 14.68 -18.96 -14.55
C PHE A 191 14.97 -19.93 -15.68
N ASP A 192 14.32 -19.74 -16.82
CA ASP A 192 14.48 -20.63 -17.98
C ASP A 192 15.94 -20.65 -18.46
N LYS A 193 16.57 -19.48 -18.49
CA LYS A 193 17.98 -19.35 -18.82
C LYS A 193 18.87 -20.10 -17.81
N TYR A 194 18.70 -19.83 -16.51
CA TYR A 194 19.52 -20.43 -15.46
C TYR A 194 19.40 -21.96 -15.41
N ILE A 195 18.19 -22.47 -15.54
CA ILE A 195 17.89 -23.91 -15.56
C ILE A 195 18.56 -24.56 -16.79
N THR A 196 18.49 -23.92 -17.94
CA THR A 196 19.09 -24.40 -19.19
C THR A 196 20.62 -24.38 -19.11
N ASP A 197 21.21 -23.27 -18.68
CA ASP A 197 22.67 -23.09 -18.58
C ASP A 197 23.32 -24.11 -17.61
N ASN A 198 22.58 -24.49 -16.55
CA ASN A 198 23.02 -25.47 -15.55
C ASN A 198 22.53 -26.91 -15.79
N ASN A 199 21.79 -27.15 -16.88
CA ASN A 199 21.24 -28.47 -17.25
C ASN A 199 20.36 -29.09 -16.14
N TYR A 200 19.51 -28.31 -15.48
CA TYR A 200 18.62 -28.77 -14.39
C TYR A 200 17.29 -29.31 -14.96
N GLN A 201 17.30 -30.53 -15.47
CA GLN A 201 16.16 -31.15 -16.20
C GLN A 201 14.91 -31.41 -15.35
N ARG A 202 15.03 -31.41 -14.01
CA ARG A 202 13.93 -31.75 -13.09
C ARG A 202 13.27 -30.51 -12.46
N ILE A 203 13.65 -29.32 -12.89
CA ILE A 203 13.10 -28.06 -12.38
C ILE A 203 12.48 -27.32 -13.55
N ALA A 204 11.17 -27.05 -13.45
CA ALA A 204 10.45 -26.24 -14.42
C ALA A 204 9.62 -25.18 -13.69
N ALA A 205 9.65 -23.96 -14.22
CA ALA A 205 8.88 -22.85 -13.69
C ALA A 205 7.71 -22.48 -14.60
N MET A 206 6.55 -22.17 -14.00
CA MET A 206 5.45 -21.53 -14.71
C MET A 206 5.28 -20.09 -14.18
N VAL A 207 4.73 -19.20 -15.01
CA VAL A 207 4.43 -17.83 -14.61
C VAL A 207 2.93 -17.56 -14.68
N ALA A 208 2.40 -16.87 -13.67
CA ALA A 208 0.98 -16.53 -13.55
C ALA A 208 0.77 -15.03 -13.33
N PHE A 209 0.12 -14.37 -14.29
CA PHE A 209 -0.30 -12.98 -14.22
C PHE A 209 -1.50 -12.73 -15.14
N SER A 210 -2.23 -11.64 -14.93
CA SER A 210 -3.39 -11.30 -15.78
C SER A 210 -3.05 -10.25 -16.83
N GLY A 211 -3.59 -10.41 -18.04
CA GLY A 211 -3.45 -9.45 -19.15
C GLY A 211 -2.15 -9.61 -19.91
N GLU A 212 -1.76 -8.55 -20.61
CA GLU A 212 -0.57 -8.47 -21.47
C GLU A 212 0.51 -7.59 -20.84
N VAL A 213 1.76 -7.88 -21.08
CA VAL A 213 2.92 -7.11 -20.58
C VAL A 213 3.79 -6.70 -21.77
N GLU A 214 4.13 -5.42 -21.81
CA GLU A 214 5.07 -4.82 -22.78
C GLU A 214 6.15 -4.04 -22.02
N PHE A 215 7.35 -4.02 -22.56
CA PHE A 215 8.47 -3.23 -22.04
C PHE A 215 8.67 -1.98 -22.89
N ASN A 216 9.20 -0.92 -22.29
CA ASN A 216 9.51 0.36 -22.93
C ASN A 216 10.99 0.75 -22.71
N ASP A 217 11.43 1.84 -23.34
CA ASP A 217 12.82 2.32 -23.29
C ASP A 217 13.27 2.78 -21.91
N ASN A 218 12.33 3.12 -21.00
CA ASN A 218 12.62 3.49 -19.62
C ASN A 218 12.82 2.28 -18.70
N ASP A 219 12.48 1.06 -19.16
CA ASP A 219 12.77 -0.15 -18.41
C ASP A 219 14.25 -0.54 -18.59
N PRO A 220 14.99 -0.94 -17.54
CA PRO A 220 16.38 -1.32 -17.64
C PRO A 220 16.55 -2.56 -18.55
N ASP A 221 17.64 -2.65 -19.28
CA ASP A 221 17.99 -3.82 -20.14
C ASP A 221 16.84 -4.29 -21.04
N SER A 222 16.01 -3.37 -21.52
CA SER A 222 14.77 -3.68 -22.24
C SER A 222 14.96 -3.91 -23.75
N LEU A 223 16.08 -3.56 -24.35
CA LEU A 223 16.31 -3.59 -25.81
C LEU A 223 15.89 -4.91 -26.48
N ALA A 224 16.19 -6.05 -25.85
CA ALA A 224 15.81 -7.37 -26.37
C ALA A 224 14.32 -7.71 -26.17
N LEU A 225 13.61 -6.95 -25.32
CA LEU A 225 12.22 -7.17 -24.95
C LEU A 225 11.25 -6.16 -25.60
N LEU A 226 11.78 -5.08 -26.19
CA LEU A 226 10.96 -4.07 -26.86
C LEU A 226 10.14 -4.71 -28.00
N ASN A 227 8.93 -4.19 -28.19
CA ASN A 227 7.97 -4.64 -29.19
C ASN A 227 7.52 -6.11 -29.06
N LYS A 228 7.85 -6.76 -27.94
CA LYS A 228 7.36 -8.11 -27.62
C LYS A 228 6.21 -8.03 -26.62
N LYS A 229 5.16 -8.82 -26.89
CA LYS A 229 4.00 -8.96 -26.02
C LYS A 229 4.11 -10.27 -25.26
N PHE A 230 4.06 -10.16 -23.94
CA PHE A 230 4.13 -11.30 -23.04
C PHE A 230 2.77 -11.57 -22.42
N THR A 231 2.31 -12.80 -22.56
CA THR A 231 1.05 -13.30 -21.98
C THR A 231 1.32 -14.59 -21.21
N GLU A 232 0.43 -14.98 -20.29
CA GLU A 232 0.55 -16.29 -19.64
C GLU A 232 0.73 -17.44 -20.63
N ASN A 233 -0.01 -17.40 -21.75
CA ASN A 233 0.00 -18.49 -22.73
C ASN A 233 1.34 -18.62 -23.45
N ASN A 234 1.92 -17.51 -23.93
CA ASN A 234 3.19 -17.57 -24.65
C ASN A 234 4.40 -17.80 -23.73
N MET A 235 4.27 -17.43 -22.43
CA MET A 235 5.29 -17.66 -21.42
C MET A 235 5.27 -19.10 -20.85
N ASN A 236 4.14 -19.83 -21.02
CA ASN A 236 3.98 -21.21 -20.55
C ASN A 236 3.59 -22.15 -21.73
N PRO A 237 4.45 -22.33 -22.74
CA PRO A 237 4.07 -23.10 -23.95
C PRO A 237 3.70 -24.56 -23.66
N ASN A 238 4.28 -25.15 -22.62
CA ASN A 238 4.02 -26.53 -22.21
C ASN A 238 2.69 -26.71 -21.46
N LEU A 239 2.01 -25.61 -21.11
CA LEU A 239 0.69 -25.68 -20.48
C LEU A 239 -0.38 -26.24 -21.43
N LYS A 240 -0.27 -25.94 -22.74
CA LYS A 240 -1.16 -26.45 -23.81
C LYS A 240 -2.66 -26.30 -23.49
N GLY A 241 -3.05 -25.16 -22.90
CA GLY A 241 -4.43 -24.85 -22.53
C GLY A 241 -4.96 -25.58 -21.28
N ARG A 242 -4.13 -26.33 -20.56
CA ARG A 242 -4.52 -26.94 -19.27
C ARG A 242 -4.75 -25.86 -18.21
N ASP A 243 -5.62 -26.16 -17.26
CA ASP A 243 -5.77 -25.33 -16.06
C ASP A 243 -4.44 -25.25 -15.29
N MET A 244 -4.02 -24.04 -14.94
CA MET A 244 -2.72 -23.79 -14.30
C MET A 244 -2.59 -24.45 -12.93
N ARG A 245 -3.68 -24.51 -12.14
CA ARG A 245 -3.66 -25.13 -10.82
C ARG A 245 -3.43 -26.63 -10.93
N LYS A 246 -4.12 -27.29 -11.86
CA LYS A 246 -3.96 -28.72 -12.14
C LYS A 246 -2.58 -29.03 -12.72
N ALA A 247 -2.09 -28.19 -13.62
CA ALA A 247 -0.76 -28.35 -14.18
C ALA A 247 0.35 -28.15 -13.12
N PHE A 248 0.16 -27.23 -12.18
CA PHE A 248 1.11 -27.03 -11.09
C PHE A 248 1.08 -28.15 -10.06
N ASP A 249 -0.05 -28.81 -9.85
CA ASP A 249 -0.15 -29.96 -8.96
C ASP A 249 0.52 -31.22 -9.53
N SER A 250 0.70 -31.30 -10.85
CA SER A 250 1.42 -32.39 -11.54
C SER A 250 2.94 -32.23 -11.41
N ASP A 251 3.70 -33.22 -11.87
CA ASP A 251 5.18 -33.20 -11.87
C ASP A 251 5.78 -32.32 -12.96
N ASP A 252 4.96 -31.70 -13.82
CA ASP A 252 5.46 -30.88 -14.95
C ASP A 252 6.08 -29.56 -14.49
N TYR A 253 5.65 -29.01 -13.35
CA TYR A 253 6.12 -27.72 -12.84
C TYR A 253 6.41 -27.79 -11.34
N GLN A 254 7.54 -27.28 -10.93
CA GLN A 254 7.99 -27.27 -9.54
C GLN A 254 7.90 -25.90 -8.90
N VAL A 255 8.05 -24.83 -9.69
CA VAL A 255 8.05 -23.45 -9.21
C VAL A 255 6.99 -22.63 -9.94
N MET A 256 6.19 -21.86 -9.20
CA MET A 256 5.23 -20.91 -9.76
C MET A 256 5.67 -19.48 -9.47
N LEU A 257 5.82 -18.67 -10.52
CA LEU A 257 6.15 -17.24 -10.43
C LEU A 257 4.86 -16.44 -10.54
N VAL A 258 4.54 -15.62 -9.55
CA VAL A 258 3.25 -14.93 -9.49
C VAL A 258 3.40 -13.42 -9.34
N ALA A 259 2.50 -12.67 -10.02
CA ALA A 259 2.31 -11.25 -9.81
C ALA A 259 0.81 -11.00 -9.52
N ASN A 260 0.46 -10.79 -8.27
CA ASN A 260 -0.89 -10.60 -7.74
C ASN A 260 -1.87 -11.79 -7.92
N LYS A 261 -1.71 -12.58 -8.97
CA LYS A 261 -2.53 -13.77 -9.23
C LYS A 261 -2.09 -14.91 -8.30
N PHE A 262 -3.04 -15.67 -7.76
CA PHE A 262 -2.82 -16.79 -6.83
C PHE A 262 -2.20 -16.42 -5.46
N GLN A 263 -1.99 -15.16 -5.15
CA GLN A 263 -1.64 -14.73 -3.79
C GLN A 263 -2.82 -14.91 -2.82
N THR A 264 -4.05 -14.84 -3.31
CA THR A 264 -5.27 -15.14 -2.58
C THR A 264 -6.08 -16.21 -3.32
N GLY A 265 -6.89 -17.01 -2.60
CA GLY A 265 -7.77 -18.02 -3.21
C GLY A 265 -7.07 -19.19 -3.92
N PHE A 266 -5.78 -19.44 -3.64
CA PHE A 266 -5.00 -20.55 -4.18
C PHE A 266 -4.66 -21.55 -3.08
N ASP A 267 -5.02 -22.79 -3.28
CA ASP A 267 -4.75 -23.89 -2.35
C ASP A 267 -3.81 -24.91 -2.99
N GLN A 268 -2.60 -25.06 -2.42
CA GLN A 268 -1.60 -26.04 -2.83
C GLN A 268 -0.88 -26.59 -1.59
N PRO A 269 -1.34 -27.72 -1.03
CA PRO A 269 -0.77 -28.29 0.18
C PRO A 269 0.71 -28.70 0.06
N LYS A 270 1.17 -29.04 -1.16
CA LYS A 270 2.58 -29.42 -1.43
C LYS A 270 3.53 -28.22 -1.47
N LEU A 271 3.05 -26.99 -1.25
CA LEU A 271 3.89 -25.79 -1.25
C LEU A 271 4.78 -25.78 -0.01
N CYS A 272 6.08 -25.96 -0.19
CA CYS A 272 7.08 -26.03 0.87
C CYS A 272 8.00 -24.79 0.93
N ALA A 273 8.08 -23.99 -0.12
CA ALA A 273 8.88 -22.78 -0.11
C ALA A 273 8.16 -21.59 -0.75
N MET A 274 8.38 -20.42 -0.17
CA MET A 274 7.96 -19.14 -0.75
C MET A 274 9.15 -18.20 -0.81
N TYR A 275 9.34 -17.60 -1.98
CA TYR A 275 10.39 -16.63 -2.27
C TYR A 275 9.72 -15.28 -2.54
N VAL A 276 9.96 -14.33 -1.65
CA VAL A 276 9.25 -13.06 -1.65
C VAL A 276 10.15 -11.95 -2.19
N ASP A 277 9.75 -11.32 -3.30
CA ASP A 277 10.38 -10.12 -3.85
C ASP A 277 9.32 -9.02 -4.04
N LYS A 278 8.60 -8.74 -2.97
CA LYS A 278 7.49 -7.81 -2.93
C LYS A 278 7.36 -7.20 -1.53
N PRO A 279 7.05 -5.88 -1.41
CA PRO A 279 6.64 -5.33 -0.12
C PRO A 279 5.35 -6.03 0.35
N LEU A 280 5.39 -6.61 1.55
CA LEU A 280 4.26 -7.23 2.21
C LEU A 280 3.96 -6.48 3.51
N GLY A 281 2.68 -6.17 3.77
CA GLY A 281 2.27 -5.53 5.00
C GLY A 281 0.84 -5.87 5.40
N GLY A 282 0.55 -5.82 6.71
CA GLY A 282 -0.76 -6.07 7.26
C GLY A 282 -1.40 -7.37 6.75
N VAL A 283 -2.67 -7.29 6.35
CA VAL A 283 -3.46 -8.44 5.86
C VAL A 283 -2.81 -9.15 4.67
N GLU A 284 -2.23 -8.40 3.72
CA GLU A 284 -1.61 -8.98 2.52
C GLU A 284 -0.44 -9.90 2.87
N CYS A 285 0.36 -9.53 3.88
CA CYS A 285 1.46 -10.34 4.39
C CYS A 285 0.94 -11.70 4.88
N VAL A 286 -0.02 -11.68 5.79
CA VAL A 286 -0.61 -12.91 6.38
C VAL A 286 -1.24 -13.78 5.28
N GLN A 287 -2.05 -13.20 4.39
CA GLN A 287 -2.70 -13.96 3.32
C GLN A 287 -1.72 -14.58 2.32
N THR A 288 -0.62 -13.90 2.04
CA THR A 288 0.40 -14.41 1.12
C THR A 288 1.19 -15.54 1.76
N LEU A 289 1.77 -15.33 2.94
CA LEU A 289 2.61 -16.33 3.59
C LEU A 289 1.81 -17.53 4.11
N SER A 290 0.55 -17.33 4.51
CA SER A 290 -0.34 -18.43 4.92
C SER A 290 -0.70 -19.42 3.79
N ARG A 291 -0.27 -19.20 2.55
CA ARG A 291 -0.33 -20.24 1.50
C ARG A 291 0.58 -21.43 1.81
N LEU A 292 1.64 -21.21 2.60
CA LEU A 292 2.56 -22.26 3.06
C LEU A 292 2.02 -23.09 4.23
N ASN A 293 1.04 -22.59 4.98
CA ASN A 293 0.62 -23.20 6.24
C ASN A 293 -0.24 -24.47 6.09
N ARG A 294 -0.59 -24.87 4.87
CA ARG A 294 -1.39 -26.06 4.61
C ARG A 294 -0.64 -27.33 5.01
N THR A 295 -1.30 -28.19 5.76
CA THR A 295 -0.79 -29.52 6.12
C THR A 295 -0.87 -30.48 4.92
N TYR A 296 0.11 -31.36 4.81
CA TYR A 296 0.17 -32.44 3.83
C TYR A 296 0.95 -33.62 4.42
N LEU A 297 0.65 -34.84 3.97
CA LEU A 297 1.34 -36.02 4.45
C LEU A 297 2.86 -35.92 4.23
N GLY A 298 3.62 -35.96 5.32
CA GLY A 298 5.08 -35.82 5.29
C GLY A 298 5.59 -34.38 5.24
N LYS A 299 4.72 -33.37 5.24
CA LYS A 299 5.11 -31.96 5.35
C LYS A 299 5.26 -31.58 6.83
N ALA A 300 6.42 -31.05 7.18
CA ALA A 300 6.73 -30.58 8.53
C ALA A 300 7.11 -29.08 8.49
N GLU A 301 7.01 -28.41 9.62
CA GLU A 301 7.44 -27.00 9.76
C GLU A 301 8.92 -26.81 9.39
N SER A 302 9.79 -27.77 9.79
CA SER A 302 11.21 -27.76 9.42
C SER A 302 11.50 -27.89 7.92
N GLY A 303 10.50 -28.30 7.13
CA GLY A 303 10.54 -28.36 5.65
C GLY A 303 9.76 -27.26 4.98
N THR A 304 9.41 -26.19 5.69
CA THR A 304 8.67 -25.06 5.16
C THR A 304 9.53 -23.81 5.24
N PHE A 305 9.83 -23.16 4.11
CA PHE A 305 10.83 -22.09 4.01
C PHE A 305 10.24 -20.81 3.44
N VAL A 306 10.60 -19.67 4.05
CA VAL A 306 10.39 -18.34 3.46
C VAL A 306 11.76 -17.70 3.25
N LEU A 307 12.08 -17.32 2.00
CA LEU A 307 13.21 -16.47 1.66
C LEU A 307 12.69 -15.14 1.16
N ASP A 308 13.02 -14.08 1.87
CA ASP A 308 12.50 -12.74 1.59
C ASP A 308 13.64 -11.82 1.13
N PHE A 309 13.47 -11.18 -0.03
CA PHE A 309 14.42 -10.25 -0.65
C PHE A 309 14.01 -8.78 -0.48
N PHE A 310 12.94 -8.54 0.26
CA PHE A 310 12.36 -7.19 0.34
C PHE A 310 12.05 -6.75 1.77
N ASN A 311 11.38 -7.60 2.55
CA ASN A 311 10.83 -7.21 3.84
C ASN A 311 11.79 -7.51 5.00
N GLU A 312 11.71 -6.68 6.04
CA GLU A 312 12.42 -6.95 7.26
C GLU A 312 11.61 -7.92 8.15
N PRO A 313 12.28 -8.76 8.95
CA PRO A 313 11.60 -9.70 9.85
C PRO A 313 10.63 -9.04 10.83
N ASP A 314 10.95 -7.85 11.31
CA ASP A 314 10.12 -7.11 12.26
C ASP A 314 8.81 -6.62 11.60
N ASP A 315 8.85 -6.20 10.35
CA ASP A 315 7.65 -5.79 9.59
C ASP A 315 6.70 -7.00 9.39
N ILE A 316 7.28 -8.18 9.16
CA ILE A 316 6.52 -9.44 9.04
C ILE A 316 5.90 -9.83 10.39
N LEU A 317 6.66 -9.72 11.48
CA LEU A 317 6.17 -9.96 12.83
C LEU A 317 5.00 -9.02 13.16
N GLU A 318 5.16 -7.72 12.92
CA GLU A 318 4.12 -6.72 13.13
C GLU A 318 2.86 -7.02 12.30
N ALA A 319 3.01 -7.50 11.08
CA ALA A 319 1.89 -7.87 10.23
C ALA A 319 1.13 -9.11 10.72
N PHE A 320 1.82 -10.10 11.33
CA PHE A 320 1.22 -11.36 11.80
C PHE A 320 0.63 -11.25 13.22
N GLN A 321 1.26 -10.48 14.10
CA GLN A 321 0.89 -10.38 15.52
C GLN A 321 -0.61 -10.09 15.75
N PRO A 322 -1.26 -9.18 14.97
CA PRO A 322 -2.69 -8.90 15.10
C PRO A 322 -3.62 -10.10 14.92
N TYR A 323 -3.20 -11.09 14.15
CA TYR A 323 -4.03 -12.24 13.74
C TYR A 323 -3.64 -13.55 14.44
N TYR A 324 -2.59 -13.49 15.27
CA TYR A 324 -2.12 -14.66 16.01
C TYR A 324 -3.07 -15.04 17.14
N GLN A 325 -3.65 -14.03 17.81
CA GLN A 325 -4.63 -14.20 18.88
C GLN A 325 -5.97 -13.57 18.49
N THR A 326 -6.66 -12.98 19.45
CA THR A 326 -7.94 -12.31 19.24
C THR A 326 -7.73 -10.83 18.94
N ALA A 327 -8.47 -10.30 17.98
CA ALA A 327 -8.51 -8.87 17.68
C ALA A 327 -9.79 -8.25 18.25
N GLU A 328 -9.65 -7.16 19.02
CA GLU A 328 -10.75 -6.41 19.61
C GLU A 328 -10.80 -4.97 19.08
N LEU A 329 -12.01 -4.41 18.98
CA LEU A 329 -12.19 -3.00 18.65
C LEU A 329 -11.78 -2.11 19.83
N VAL A 330 -11.03 -1.04 19.55
CA VAL A 330 -10.73 0.01 20.54
C VAL A 330 -11.99 0.82 20.84
N ASP A 331 -12.67 1.24 19.79
CA ASP A 331 -13.87 2.06 19.82
C ASP A 331 -14.76 1.73 18.60
N VAL A 332 -15.89 2.40 18.45
CA VAL A 332 -16.76 2.33 17.28
C VAL A 332 -16.59 3.56 16.40
N THR A 333 -16.82 3.39 15.11
CA THR A 333 -16.77 4.50 14.15
C THR A 333 -17.89 5.51 14.43
N ASP A 334 -17.55 6.80 14.52
CA ASP A 334 -18.54 7.87 14.73
C ASP A 334 -19.37 8.09 13.45
N PRO A 335 -20.69 7.81 13.48
CA PRO A 335 -21.54 7.97 12.31
C PRO A 335 -21.74 9.44 11.90
N ASN A 336 -21.51 10.40 12.80
CA ASN A 336 -21.74 11.82 12.53
C ASN A 336 -20.70 12.42 11.58
N LEU A 337 -19.54 11.80 11.43
CA LEU A 337 -18.49 12.24 10.48
C LEU A 337 -18.99 12.36 9.02
N VAL A 338 -20.09 11.69 8.67
CA VAL A 338 -20.71 11.83 7.35
C VAL A 338 -21.26 13.24 7.13
N PHE A 339 -21.84 13.85 8.18
CA PHE A 339 -22.41 15.19 8.08
C PHE A 339 -21.31 16.25 7.99
N ASP A 340 -20.22 16.10 8.73
CA ASP A 340 -19.06 17.00 8.66
C ASP A 340 -18.45 16.98 7.25
N LEU A 341 -18.32 15.79 6.64
CA LEU A 341 -17.84 15.66 5.27
C LEU A 341 -18.83 16.25 4.26
N ASN A 342 -20.13 16.04 4.42
CA ASN A 342 -21.17 16.62 3.59
C ASN A 342 -21.08 18.16 3.61
N GLU A 343 -21.01 18.78 4.80
CA GLU A 343 -20.86 20.22 4.95
C GLU A 343 -19.59 20.74 4.30
N LYS A 344 -18.44 20.07 4.55
CA LYS A 344 -17.16 20.41 3.95
C LYS A 344 -17.18 20.35 2.43
N LEU A 345 -17.81 19.34 1.84
CA LEU A 345 -17.95 19.20 0.39
C LEU A 345 -18.87 20.28 -0.20
N ARG A 346 -20.01 20.54 0.41
CA ARG A 346 -20.97 21.57 -0.05
C ARG A 346 -20.38 22.98 0.05
N SER A 347 -19.65 23.27 1.12
CA SER A 347 -19.00 24.59 1.33
C SER A 347 -17.85 24.86 0.34
N SER A 348 -17.35 23.84 -0.37
CA SER A 348 -16.26 23.99 -1.34
C SER A 348 -16.61 24.88 -2.54
N GLY A 349 -17.91 24.98 -2.91
CA GLY A 349 -18.40 25.70 -4.08
C GLY A 349 -17.99 25.07 -5.43
N ILE A 350 -17.54 23.82 -5.44
CA ILE A 350 -17.18 23.09 -6.66
C ILE A 350 -18.42 22.59 -7.40
N PHE A 351 -19.44 22.16 -6.68
CA PHE A 351 -20.71 21.74 -7.25
C PHE A 351 -21.87 22.51 -6.61
N LEU A 352 -22.97 22.61 -7.31
CA LEU A 352 -24.22 23.20 -6.84
C LEU A 352 -25.22 22.09 -6.53
N TRP A 353 -26.09 22.28 -5.53
CA TRP A 353 -27.04 21.25 -5.14
C TRP A 353 -28.03 20.86 -6.26
N ASN A 354 -28.47 21.83 -7.06
CA ASN A 354 -29.31 21.55 -8.21
C ASN A 354 -28.65 20.64 -9.27
N GLU A 355 -27.32 20.62 -9.37
CA GLU A 355 -26.58 19.69 -10.24
C GLU A 355 -26.63 18.26 -9.69
N VAL A 356 -26.57 18.10 -8.35
CA VAL A 356 -26.76 16.81 -7.67
C VAL A 356 -28.17 16.27 -7.93
N GLU A 357 -29.19 17.11 -7.79
CA GLU A 357 -30.58 16.72 -8.06
C GLU A 357 -30.81 16.34 -9.52
N GLN A 358 -30.37 17.16 -10.46
CA GLN A 358 -30.46 16.86 -11.91
C GLN A 358 -29.72 15.56 -12.27
N PHE A 359 -28.56 15.33 -11.66
CA PHE A 359 -27.81 14.09 -11.84
C PHE A 359 -28.61 12.90 -11.35
N CYS A 360 -29.18 12.95 -10.16
CA CYS A 360 -29.96 11.84 -9.59
C CYS A 360 -31.21 11.53 -10.42
N VAL A 361 -31.94 12.55 -10.83
CA VAL A 361 -33.09 12.38 -11.75
C VAL A 361 -32.64 11.71 -13.06
N ALA A 362 -31.52 12.15 -13.63
CA ALA A 362 -31.03 11.58 -14.88
C ALA A 362 -30.48 10.15 -14.69
N PHE A 363 -29.80 9.89 -13.58
CA PHE A 363 -29.17 8.59 -13.29
C PHE A 363 -30.20 7.49 -13.00
N LEU A 364 -31.25 7.82 -12.25
CA LEU A 364 -32.30 6.86 -11.85
C LEU A 364 -33.32 6.59 -12.96
N THR A 365 -33.35 7.40 -14.02
CA THR A 365 -34.26 7.22 -15.15
C THR A 365 -33.73 6.13 -16.11
N LYS A 366 -34.47 5.04 -16.33
CA LYS A 366 -34.08 3.81 -17.07
C LYS A 366 -33.60 4.01 -18.54
N LYS A 367 -33.61 5.20 -19.13
CA LYS A 367 -33.38 5.43 -20.58
C LYS A 367 -32.21 6.35 -20.93
N LYS A 368 -31.29 6.71 -20.02
CA LYS A 368 -30.19 7.63 -20.35
C LYS A 368 -28.84 6.95 -20.51
N SER A 369 -28.08 7.42 -21.50
CA SER A 369 -26.70 6.95 -21.73
C SER A 369 -25.73 7.50 -20.69
N ASN A 370 -24.66 6.78 -20.41
CA ASN A 370 -23.57 7.23 -19.52
C ASN A 370 -22.99 8.60 -19.94
N ALA A 371 -23.00 8.93 -21.24
CA ALA A 371 -22.58 10.23 -21.76
C ALA A 371 -23.48 11.38 -21.29
N ALA A 372 -24.80 11.16 -21.23
CA ALA A 372 -25.74 12.19 -20.76
C ALA A 372 -25.57 12.48 -19.26
N VAL A 373 -25.32 11.43 -18.47
CA VAL A 373 -25.05 11.54 -17.03
C VAL A 373 -23.70 12.26 -16.77
N SER A 374 -22.66 11.94 -17.55
CA SER A 374 -21.35 12.60 -17.47
C SER A 374 -21.42 14.10 -17.80
N ASN A 375 -22.29 14.49 -18.76
CA ASN A 375 -22.46 15.90 -19.13
C ASN A 375 -23.07 16.74 -18.00
N ILE A 376 -23.87 16.18 -17.12
CA ILE A 376 -24.43 16.89 -15.95
C ILE A 376 -23.33 17.21 -14.92
N CYS A 377 -22.30 16.37 -14.82
CA CYS A 377 -21.15 16.62 -13.95
C CYS A 377 -20.19 17.69 -14.53
N LYS A 378 -20.28 17.99 -15.83
CA LYS A 378 -19.33 18.86 -16.52
C LYS A 378 -19.19 20.26 -15.89
N PRO A 379 -20.24 20.97 -15.48
CA PRO A 379 -20.07 22.29 -14.85
C PRO A 379 -19.25 22.23 -13.55
N ALA A 380 -19.43 21.21 -12.74
CA ALA A 380 -18.64 21.00 -11.53
C ALA A 380 -17.17 20.66 -11.87
N VAL A 381 -16.95 19.84 -12.90
CA VAL A 381 -15.60 19.51 -13.41
C VAL A 381 -14.90 20.76 -13.92
N ASP A 382 -15.58 21.58 -14.75
CA ASP A 382 -15.03 22.82 -15.34
C ASP A 382 -14.66 23.82 -14.22
N ARG A 383 -15.53 23.99 -13.21
CA ARG A 383 -15.23 24.86 -12.04
C ARG A 383 -13.99 24.38 -11.28
N TRP A 384 -13.90 23.08 -11.00
CA TRP A 384 -12.75 22.54 -10.30
C TRP A 384 -11.47 22.69 -11.11
N GLN A 385 -11.49 22.34 -12.41
CA GLN A 385 -10.32 22.44 -13.30
C GLN A 385 -9.83 23.87 -13.45
N HIS A 386 -10.75 24.81 -13.64
CA HIS A 386 -10.39 26.24 -13.78
C HIS A 386 -9.76 26.77 -12.47
N ARG A 387 -10.38 26.51 -11.33
CA ARG A 387 -9.84 26.92 -10.01
C ARG A 387 -8.50 26.25 -9.73
N TYR A 388 -8.37 24.96 -10.02
CA TYR A 388 -7.15 24.19 -9.77
C TYR A 388 -5.99 24.70 -10.63
N LYS A 389 -6.22 24.95 -11.91
CA LYS A 389 -5.22 25.56 -12.80
C LYS A 389 -4.77 26.93 -12.29
N SER A 390 -5.73 27.82 -11.99
CA SER A 390 -5.42 29.16 -11.46
C SER A 390 -4.65 29.10 -10.13
N ALA A 391 -4.99 28.14 -9.27
CA ALA A 391 -4.31 27.94 -7.98
C ALA A 391 -2.86 27.42 -8.17
N ILE A 392 -2.63 26.53 -9.14
CA ILE A 392 -1.27 26.07 -9.49
C ILE A 392 -0.43 27.21 -10.04
N ASP A 393 -0.96 27.97 -11.00
CA ASP A 393 -0.25 29.10 -11.62
C ASP A 393 0.12 30.15 -10.54
N ALA A 394 -0.83 30.47 -9.65
CA ALA A 394 -0.59 31.38 -8.53
C ALA A 394 0.44 30.84 -7.52
N TYR A 395 0.39 29.54 -7.23
CA TYR A 395 1.36 28.89 -6.35
C TYR A 395 2.79 28.94 -6.92
N ILE A 396 2.96 28.64 -8.21
CA ILE A 396 4.27 28.67 -8.88
C ILE A 396 4.82 30.10 -8.86
N GLN A 397 4.00 31.11 -9.23
CA GLN A 397 4.42 32.51 -9.23
C GLN A 397 4.78 33.02 -7.83
N SER A 398 3.98 32.66 -6.82
CA SER A 398 4.25 33.08 -5.44
C SER A 398 5.49 32.39 -4.85
N LYS A 399 5.75 31.13 -5.21
CA LYS A 399 6.97 30.40 -4.85
C LYS A 399 8.20 31.09 -5.42
N ASP A 400 8.18 31.39 -6.73
CA ASP A 400 9.26 32.09 -7.43
C ASP A 400 9.54 33.48 -6.82
N MET A 401 8.48 34.22 -6.52
CA MET A 401 8.59 35.52 -5.88
C MET A 401 9.20 35.41 -4.49
N PHE A 402 8.75 34.47 -3.68
CA PHE A 402 9.30 34.23 -2.34
C PHE A 402 10.77 33.83 -2.38
N GLU A 403 11.18 32.92 -3.28
CA GLU A 403 12.59 32.51 -3.43
C GLU A 403 13.51 33.69 -3.89
N ARG A 404 12.99 34.56 -4.76
CA ARG A 404 13.72 35.78 -5.16
C ARG A 404 13.84 36.77 -4.00
N THR A 405 12.74 36.93 -3.23
CA THR A 405 12.69 37.89 -2.11
C THR A 405 13.56 37.45 -0.94
N LYS A 406 13.71 36.14 -0.70
CA LYS A 406 14.67 35.62 0.30
C LYS A 406 16.12 36.09 0.08
N LYS A 407 16.49 36.40 -1.16
CA LYS A 407 17.83 36.92 -1.50
C LYS A 407 18.00 38.40 -1.16
N THR A 408 16.90 39.11 -0.85
CA THR A 408 16.92 40.48 -0.37
C THR A 408 17.06 40.48 1.14
N GLN A 409 17.66 41.55 1.73
CA GLN A 409 17.79 41.67 3.18
C GLN A 409 16.60 42.40 3.84
N ASP A 410 15.50 42.58 3.11
CA ASP A 410 14.30 43.30 3.59
C ASP A 410 13.30 42.31 4.25
N ALA A 411 13.28 42.32 5.57
CA ALA A 411 12.44 41.45 6.38
C ALA A 411 10.94 41.64 6.13
N VAL A 412 10.50 42.85 5.79
CA VAL A 412 9.06 43.15 5.52
C VAL A 412 8.64 42.56 4.18
N LEU A 413 9.47 42.69 3.15
CA LEU A 413 9.22 42.11 1.84
C LEU A 413 9.22 40.58 1.90
N ILE A 414 10.14 39.99 2.66
CA ILE A 414 10.19 38.53 2.87
C ILE A 414 8.92 38.03 3.55
N ALA A 415 8.46 38.67 4.63
CA ALA A 415 7.24 38.27 5.33
C ALA A 415 5.97 38.37 4.45
N ASN A 416 5.88 39.43 3.64
CA ASN A 416 4.74 39.58 2.72
C ASN A 416 4.75 38.53 1.62
N ALA A 417 5.91 38.23 1.04
CA ALA A 417 6.04 37.18 0.02
C ALA A 417 5.77 35.78 0.61
N GLU A 418 6.20 35.50 1.83
CA GLU A 418 5.91 34.25 2.53
C GLU A 418 4.41 34.06 2.81
N ASN A 419 3.71 35.11 3.24
CA ASN A 419 2.27 35.06 3.47
C ASN A 419 1.50 34.81 2.15
N ALA A 420 1.85 35.53 1.07
CA ALA A 420 1.26 35.29 -0.23
C ALA A 420 1.49 33.86 -0.74
N PHE A 421 2.70 33.32 -0.53
CA PHE A 421 3.03 31.94 -0.86
C PHE A 421 2.19 30.94 -0.04
N LYS A 422 2.05 31.14 1.28
CA LYS A 422 1.22 30.30 2.14
C LYS A 422 -0.25 30.30 1.72
N GLU A 423 -0.81 31.46 1.38
CA GLU A 423 -2.21 31.59 0.91
C GLU A 423 -2.43 30.85 -0.42
N CYS A 424 -1.54 31.04 -1.40
CA CYS A 424 -1.62 30.35 -2.68
C CYS A 424 -1.49 28.81 -2.50
N LYS A 425 -0.59 28.38 -1.62
CA LYS A 425 -0.43 26.98 -1.26
C LYS A 425 -1.71 26.41 -0.64
N GLN A 426 -2.33 27.12 0.31
CA GLN A 426 -3.57 26.68 0.97
C GLN A 426 -4.71 26.48 -0.02
N GLU A 427 -4.91 27.38 -1.00
CA GLU A 427 -5.98 27.22 -1.99
C GLU A 427 -5.74 26.02 -2.91
N LYS A 428 -4.50 25.82 -3.36
CA LYS A 428 -4.13 24.62 -4.13
C LYS A 428 -4.40 23.34 -3.32
N ASP A 429 -3.92 23.30 -2.09
CA ASP A 429 -4.06 22.16 -1.19
C ASP A 429 -5.54 21.86 -0.88
N ARG A 430 -6.38 22.89 -0.71
CA ARG A 430 -7.82 22.78 -0.51
C ARG A 430 -8.53 22.07 -1.69
N LEU A 431 -8.14 22.37 -2.93
CA LEU A 431 -8.70 21.74 -4.11
C LEU A 431 -8.25 20.28 -4.29
N GLU A 432 -7.02 19.94 -3.89
CA GLU A 432 -6.54 18.56 -3.84
C GLU A 432 -7.26 17.75 -2.75
N ILE A 433 -7.46 18.35 -1.58
CA ILE A 433 -8.19 17.75 -0.46
C ILE A 433 -9.65 17.49 -0.85
N PHE A 434 -10.30 18.42 -1.55
CA PHE A 434 -11.67 18.22 -2.01
C PHE A 434 -11.85 16.90 -2.79
N LYS A 435 -10.95 16.60 -3.74
CA LYS A 435 -10.99 15.34 -4.50
C LYS A 435 -10.81 14.11 -3.62
N LYS A 436 -9.97 14.20 -2.57
CA LYS A 436 -9.78 13.12 -1.59
C LYS A 436 -11.01 12.96 -0.70
N ASP A 437 -11.58 14.06 -0.24
CA ASP A 437 -12.75 14.08 0.62
C ASP A 437 -14.00 13.52 -0.08
N LEU A 438 -14.19 13.80 -1.39
CA LEU A 438 -15.21 13.13 -2.19
C LEU A 438 -15.10 11.61 -2.13
N GLY A 439 -13.88 11.09 -2.29
CA GLY A 439 -13.65 9.65 -2.21
C GLY A 439 -13.80 9.08 -0.81
N SER A 440 -13.48 9.85 0.21
CA SER A 440 -13.63 9.47 1.62
C SER A 440 -15.11 9.47 2.01
N PHE A 441 -15.86 10.49 1.60
CA PHE A 441 -17.31 10.56 1.80
C PHE A 441 -18.03 9.34 1.21
N VAL A 442 -17.78 9.02 -0.06
CA VAL A 442 -18.41 7.88 -0.72
C VAL A 442 -18.13 6.57 0.04
N ARG A 443 -16.85 6.30 0.34
CA ARG A 443 -16.47 5.05 1.05
C ARG A 443 -17.06 4.98 2.47
N PHE A 444 -17.06 6.11 3.17
CA PHE A 444 -17.55 6.17 4.54
C PHE A 444 -19.07 6.01 4.58
N PHE A 445 -19.80 6.77 3.75
CA PHE A 445 -21.25 6.68 3.66
C PHE A 445 -21.72 5.29 3.19
N GLU A 446 -21.09 4.71 2.17
CA GLU A 446 -21.41 3.36 1.68
C GLU A 446 -21.20 2.27 2.76
N PHE A 447 -20.24 2.47 3.64
CA PHE A 447 -19.99 1.58 4.77
C PHE A 447 -21.01 1.80 5.89
N MET A 448 -21.14 3.03 6.39
CA MET A 448 -22.00 3.35 7.53
C MET A 448 -23.48 3.16 7.24
N SER A 449 -23.93 3.42 6.02
CA SER A 449 -25.33 3.19 5.60
C SER A 449 -25.76 1.70 5.58
N GLN A 450 -24.82 0.76 5.77
CA GLN A 450 -25.13 -0.66 5.99
C GLN A 450 -25.42 -0.98 7.47
N ILE A 451 -24.93 -0.13 8.38
CA ILE A 451 -25.03 -0.31 9.85
C ILE A 451 -26.13 0.59 10.40
N ILE A 452 -26.18 1.84 9.93
CA ILE A 452 -27.08 2.88 10.44
C ILE A 452 -27.93 3.41 9.27
N ASP A 453 -29.23 3.55 9.54
CA ASP A 453 -30.14 4.24 8.64
C ASP A 453 -30.13 5.74 8.96
N TYR A 454 -29.54 6.53 8.09
CA TYR A 454 -29.49 7.98 8.26
C TYR A 454 -30.82 8.69 7.96
N GLU A 455 -31.77 8.00 7.31
CA GLU A 455 -33.05 8.59 6.86
C GLU A 455 -32.91 9.89 6.02
N ASP A 456 -31.74 10.11 5.43
CA ASP A 456 -31.36 11.33 4.72
C ASP A 456 -31.14 11.06 3.21
N LYS A 457 -32.12 11.50 2.41
CA LYS A 457 -32.07 11.40 0.94
C LYS A 457 -30.97 12.27 0.32
N GLU A 458 -30.60 13.36 0.98
CA GLU A 458 -29.54 14.24 0.45
C GLU A 458 -28.18 13.56 0.51
N LEU A 459 -27.89 12.81 1.57
CA LEU A 459 -26.67 12.00 1.65
C LEU A 459 -26.62 10.92 0.56
N GLU A 460 -27.75 10.28 0.26
CA GLU A 460 -27.85 9.31 -0.85
C GLU A 460 -27.57 9.96 -2.20
N LYS A 461 -28.22 11.09 -2.48
CA LYS A 461 -28.03 11.84 -3.72
C LYS A 461 -26.57 12.28 -3.88
N LEU A 462 -25.99 12.81 -2.82
CA LEU A 462 -24.59 13.23 -2.83
C LEU A 462 -23.64 12.05 -3.03
N SER A 463 -23.89 10.91 -2.41
CA SER A 463 -23.06 9.71 -2.58
C SER A 463 -23.05 9.22 -4.03
N LEU A 464 -24.21 9.19 -4.68
CA LEU A 464 -24.33 8.84 -6.09
C LEU A 464 -23.57 9.83 -6.97
N PHE A 465 -23.80 11.13 -6.80
CA PHE A 465 -23.14 12.19 -7.56
C PHE A 465 -21.62 12.17 -7.37
N ALA A 466 -21.15 12.14 -6.13
CA ALA A 466 -19.72 12.14 -5.78
C ALA A 466 -18.96 10.95 -6.38
N ARG A 467 -19.59 9.76 -6.44
CA ARG A 467 -19.02 8.56 -7.06
C ARG A 467 -18.71 8.79 -8.53
N TYR A 468 -19.57 9.51 -9.26
CA TYR A 468 -19.41 9.79 -10.68
C TYR A 468 -18.56 11.04 -10.95
N LEU A 469 -18.66 12.07 -10.10
CA LEU A 469 -17.86 13.28 -10.24
C LEU A 469 -16.36 13.02 -10.01
N ARG A 470 -16.00 12.28 -8.96
CA ARG A 470 -14.60 12.06 -8.56
C ARG A 470 -13.68 11.55 -9.68
N PRO A 471 -14.04 10.51 -10.47
CA PRO A 471 -13.23 10.05 -11.59
C PRO A 471 -13.03 11.09 -12.69
N LEU A 472 -13.95 12.06 -12.83
CA LEU A 472 -13.91 13.10 -13.87
C LEU A 472 -13.00 14.28 -13.49
N LEU A 473 -12.64 14.41 -12.22
CA LEU A 473 -11.72 15.44 -11.73
C LEU A 473 -10.28 15.05 -12.08
N HIS A 474 -9.90 15.24 -13.34
CA HIS A 474 -8.54 15.06 -13.83
C HIS A 474 -7.90 16.41 -14.12
N GLU A 475 -6.60 16.49 -13.87
CA GLU A 475 -5.78 17.58 -14.37
C GLU A 475 -5.77 17.48 -15.91
N GLN A 476 -6.31 18.48 -16.62
CA GLN A 476 -6.14 18.55 -18.06
C GLN A 476 -4.69 18.92 -18.35
N ASN A 477 -3.95 18.03 -19.02
CA ASN A 477 -2.62 18.28 -19.59
C ASN A 477 -1.54 18.83 -18.63
N VAL A 478 -1.44 18.34 -17.42
CA VAL A 478 -0.11 18.17 -16.87
C VAL A 478 0.42 16.93 -17.58
N GLN A 479 1.21 17.12 -18.65
CA GLN A 479 2.15 16.07 -19.04
C GLN A 479 2.83 15.71 -17.73
N GLU A 480 2.53 14.53 -17.18
CA GLU A 480 3.37 14.01 -16.10
C GLU A 480 4.76 13.98 -16.71
N ASP A 481 5.65 14.85 -16.21
CA ASP A 481 7.02 14.83 -16.63
C ASP A 481 7.50 13.40 -16.42
N GLU A 482 7.59 12.65 -17.53
CA GLU A 482 8.11 11.31 -17.48
C GLU A 482 9.56 11.44 -17.03
N ILE A 483 9.83 10.92 -15.86
CA ILE A 483 11.19 10.87 -15.34
C ILE A 483 11.94 9.93 -16.26
N ASP A 484 12.85 10.48 -17.06
CA ASP A 484 13.69 9.74 -18.00
C ASP A 484 14.82 9.04 -17.22
N LEU A 485 14.77 7.72 -17.18
CA LEU A 485 15.77 6.87 -16.55
C LEU A 485 16.68 6.17 -17.58
N SER A 486 16.58 6.50 -18.87
CA SER A 486 17.38 5.87 -19.94
C SER A 486 18.89 6.03 -19.75
N ASN A 487 19.31 7.09 -19.04
CA ASN A 487 20.71 7.41 -18.74
C ASN A 487 21.17 6.90 -17.36
N VAL A 488 20.35 6.16 -16.62
CA VAL A 488 20.72 5.58 -15.33
C VAL A 488 21.36 4.20 -15.54
N GLU A 489 22.44 3.94 -14.81
CA GLU A 489 23.16 2.66 -14.84
C GLU A 489 23.48 2.20 -13.41
N MET A 490 23.40 0.89 -13.18
CA MET A 490 23.77 0.28 -11.92
C MET A 490 25.26 -0.07 -11.94
N SER A 491 26.07 0.68 -11.20
CA SER A 491 27.53 0.50 -11.18
C SER A 491 28.01 -0.58 -10.19
N HIS A 492 27.27 -0.77 -9.10
CA HIS A 492 27.56 -1.76 -8.07
C HIS A 492 26.30 -2.48 -7.64
N TYR A 493 26.42 -3.76 -7.31
CA TYR A 493 25.34 -4.58 -6.81
C TYR A 493 25.87 -5.65 -5.86
N ARG A 494 25.21 -5.86 -4.74
CA ARG A 494 25.49 -6.92 -3.80
C ARG A 494 24.18 -7.47 -3.24
N LEU A 495 24.04 -8.80 -3.26
CA LEU A 495 22.98 -9.53 -2.57
C LEU A 495 23.58 -10.27 -1.39
N SER A 496 23.14 -9.97 -0.17
CA SER A 496 23.66 -10.56 1.06
C SER A 496 22.55 -11.29 1.82
N LYS A 497 22.84 -12.52 2.29
CA LYS A 497 22.00 -13.20 3.29
C LYS A 497 22.27 -12.52 4.63
N ILE A 498 21.23 -11.98 5.27
CA ILE A 498 21.37 -11.29 6.53
C ILE A 498 21.23 -12.26 7.68
N ARG A 499 20.09 -12.90 7.80
CA ARG A 499 19.78 -13.74 8.92
C ARG A 499 18.82 -14.86 8.54
N GLU A 500 19.06 -16.02 9.10
CA GLU A 500 18.10 -17.12 9.17
C GLU A 500 17.60 -17.18 10.61
N GLN A 501 16.30 -17.07 10.81
CA GLN A 501 15.73 -17.00 12.14
C GLN A 501 14.35 -17.63 12.23
N ASP A 502 14.03 -18.05 13.44
CA ASP A 502 12.69 -18.43 13.84
C ASP A 502 12.00 -17.15 14.38
N ILE A 503 11.06 -16.63 13.64
CA ILE A 503 10.29 -15.45 14.06
C ILE A 503 9.20 -15.93 15.01
N LYS A 504 9.40 -15.67 16.32
CA LYS A 504 8.44 -16.05 17.36
C LYS A 504 7.41 -14.97 17.60
N LEU A 505 6.15 -15.34 17.39
CA LEU A 505 5.01 -14.50 17.78
C LEU A 505 4.88 -14.50 19.31
N LYS A 506 4.67 -13.32 19.91
CA LYS A 506 4.60 -13.17 21.35
C LYS A 506 3.31 -13.80 21.88
N GLU A 507 3.43 -14.79 22.74
CA GLU A 507 2.30 -15.50 23.35
C GLU A 507 1.55 -14.65 24.39
N ASP A 508 2.28 -13.76 25.08
CA ASP A 508 1.74 -12.89 26.12
C ASP A 508 1.35 -11.48 25.63
N ALA A 509 1.31 -11.27 24.30
CA ALA A 509 0.85 -10.00 23.78
C ALA A 509 -0.63 -9.79 24.17
N ALA A 510 -0.96 -8.59 24.71
CA ALA A 510 -2.34 -8.18 24.91
C ALA A 510 -3.12 -8.30 23.59
N ASP A 511 -4.44 -8.53 23.68
CA ASP A 511 -5.31 -8.59 22.50
C ASP A 511 -5.06 -7.39 21.59
N TYR A 512 -4.93 -7.68 20.29
CA TYR A 512 -4.63 -6.65 19.31
C TYR A 512 -5.82 -5.69 19.17
N LYS A 513 -5.55 -4.41 19.28
CA LYS A 513 -6.55 -3.35 19.23
C LYS A 513 -6.73 -2.85 17.81
N LEU A 514 -7.94 -3.00 17.26
CA LEU A 514 -8.34 -2.49 15.96
C LEU A 514 -8.90 -1.08 16.11
N GLU A 515 -8.26 -0.09 15.46
CA GLU A 515 -8.75 1.28 15.46
C GLU A 515 -9.97 1.46 14.54
N PRO A 516 -11.00 2.20 14.97
CA PRO A 516 -12.15 2.52 14.14
C PRO A 516 -11.79 3.46 12.98
N SER A 517 -12.68 3.59 11.99
CA SER A 517 -12.43 4.44 10.81
C SER A 517 -12.75 5.93 11.08
N ASN A 518 -12.22 6.51 12.14
CA ASN A 518 -12.49 7.90 12.54
C ASN A 518 -11.58 8.95 11.85
N ASP A 519 -10.58 8.54 11.08
CA ASP A 519 -9.68 9.45 10.34
C ASP A 519 -10.30 10.00 9.04
N VAL A 520 -11.59 9.89 8.88
CA VAL A 520 -12.30 10.36 7.69
C VAL A 520 -12.36 11.89 7.71
N GLY A 521 -11.95 12.53 6.60
CA GLY A 521 -11.92 14.00 6.51
C GLY A 521 -10.60 14.65 6.92
N THR A 522 -9.62 13.89 7.43
CA THR A 522 -8.28 14.38 7.83
C THR A 522 -7.27 14.35 6.68
N ALA A 523 -7.73 14.31 5.43
CA ALA A 523 -6.86 14.22 4.26
C ALA A 523 -5.82 15.35 4.24
N LYS A 524 -4.54 14.98 4.11
CA LYS A 524 -3.42 15.95 3.95
C LYS A 524 -3.14 16.19 2.46
N PRO A 525 -2.75 17.41 2.06
CA PRO A 525 -2.33 17.71 0.70
C PRO A 525 -1.06 16.94 0.33
N LYS A 526 -0.84 16.71 -0.96
CA LYS A 526 0.43 16.20 -1.45
C LYS A 526 1.44 17.36 -1.51
N ASN A 527 2.44 17.34 -0.65
CA ASN A 527 3.61 18.18 -0.83
C ASN A 527 4.49 17.53 -1.90
N LYS A 528 4.66 18.21 -3.04
CA LYS A 528 5.68 17.85 -4.02
C LYS A 528 7.00 18.48 -3.54
N GLU A 529 7.96 17.65 -3.18
CA GLU A 529 9.34 18.03 -3.03
C GLU A 529 10.03 17.79 -4.36
N GLU A 530 10.40 18.84 -5.07
CA GLU A 530 11.16 18.76 -6.32
C GLU A 530 12.65 18.90 -6.01
N ASP A 531 13.45 17.96 -6.52
CA ASP A 531 14.90 17.96 -6.39
C ASP A 531 15.52 17.52 -7.73
N PHE A 532 16.78 17.90 -7.96
CA PHE A 532 17.51 17.41 -9.12
C PHE A 532 17.73 15.89 -9.02
N LEU A 533 17.54 15.19 -10.13
CA LEU A 533 17.68 13.73 -10.18
C LEU A 533 19.06 13.27 -9.72
N SER A 534 20.11 14.01 -10.05
CA SER A 534 21.48 13.76 -9.58
C SER A 534 21.61 13.84 -8.05
N LEU A 535 20.95 14.80 -7.41
CA LEU A 535 20.94 14.91 -5.94
C LEU A 535 20.20 13.76 -5.29
N ILE A 536 19.08 13.32 -5.89
CA ILE A 536 18.32 12.16 -5.41
C ILE A 536 19.17 10.88 -5.54
N LEU A 537 19.86 10.70 -6.67
CA LEU A 537 20.78 9.58 -6.88
C LEU A 537 21.95 9.61 -5.87
N ASN A 538 22.55 10.77 -5.65
CA ASN A 538 23.64 10.91 -4.68
C ASN A 538 23.18 10.61 -3.25
N ARG A 539 22.02 11.09 -2.83
CA ARG A 539 21.44 10.74 -1.52
C ARG A 539 21.12 9.26 -1.39
N LEU A 540 20.61 8.61 -2.45
CA LEU A 540 20.42 7.17 -2.44
C LEU A 540 21.76 6.43 -2.35
N ASN A 541 22.78 6.86 -3.12
CA ASN A 541 24.10 6.23 -3.09
C ASN A 541 24.84 6.44 -1.75
N GLU A 542 24.65 7.60 -1.08
CA GLU A 542 25.19 7.85 0.26
C GLU A 542 24.62 6.89 1.31
N LEU A 543 23.34 6.54 1.18
CA LEU A 543 22.70 5.54 2.03
C LEU A 543 23.31 4.14 1.82
N PHE A 544 23.90 3.84 0.66
CA PHE A 544 24.42 2.52 0.27
C PHE A 544 25.97 2.40 0.34
N SER A 545 26.70 3.46 0.71
CA SER A 545 28.16 3.50 0.62
C SER A 545 28.93 2.97 1.84
N THR A 546 28.27 2.56 2.91
CA THR A 546 28.91 2.04 4.13
C THR A 546 29.00 0.51 4.09
N GLU A 547 30.23 -0.02 4.09
CA GLU A 547 30.54 -1.44 3.86
C GLU A 547 30.00 -2.45 4.88
N ASN A 548 29.44 -2.03 6.03
CA ASN A 548 29.03 -2.93 7.11
C ASN A 548 27.66 -2.67 7.75
N LEU A 549 26.92 -1.64 7.32
CA LEU A 549 25.61 -1.32 7.86
C LEU A 549 24.54 -1.46 6.79
N THR A 550 23.42 -2.07 7.18
CA THR A 550 22.26 -2.14 6.29
C THR A 550 21.45 -0.85 6.41
N ASP A 551 20.90 -0.31 5.30
CA ASP A 551 20.16 0.95 5.31
C ASP A 551 18.89 0.89 6.16
N SER A 552 18.27 -0.27 6.25
CA SER A 552 17.14 -0.50 7.13
C SER A 552 17.55 -0.40 8.60
N ASP A 553 18.70 -0.95 8.95
CA ASP A 553 19.22 -0.81 10.32
C ASP A 553 19.51 0.65 10.64
N MET A 554 20.09 1.41 9.69
CA MET A 554 20.30 2.85 9.84
C MET A 554 18.99 3.63 9.88
N ILE A 555 18.03 3.31 9.03
CA ILE A 555 16.72 3.98 8.99
C ILE A 555 15.90 3.63 10.24
N ASN A 556 15.88 2.37 10.66
CA ASN A 556 15.16 1.96 11.87
C ASN A 556 15.83 2.52 13.12
N TYR A 557 17.16 2.54 13.14
CA TYR A 557 17.89 3.18 14.20
C TYR A 557 17.67 4.72 14.22
N ALA A 558 17.69 5.35 13.05
CA ALA A 558 17.36 6.77 12.93
C ALA A 558 15.92 7.08 13.35
N LYS A 559 14.96 6.20 13.07
CA LYS A 559 13.58 6.31 13.58
C LYS A 559 13.52 6.17 15.11
N THR A 560 14.21 5.19 15.67
CA THR A 560 14.27 4.99 17.13
C THR A 560 14.87 6.21 17.83
N VAL A 561 15.96 6.74 17.30
CA VAL A 561 16.60 7.97 17.82
C VAL A 561 15.69 9.19 17.61
N ARG A 562 15.04 9.31 16.44
CA ARG A 562 14.02 10.36 16.16
C ARG A 562 12.88 10.31 17.16
N ASP A 563 12.32 9.14 17.43
CA ASP A 563 11.17 8.99 18.31
C ASP A 563 11.52 9.39 19.74
N LYS A 564 12.70 9.00 20.22
CA LYS A 564 13.23 9.47 21.51
C LYS A 564 13.45 11.00 21.56
N LEU A 565 13.99 11.58 20.50
CA LEU A 565 14.20 13.02 20.43
C LEU A 565 12.88 13.80 20.29
N SER A 566 11.86 13.23 19.68
CA SER A 566 10.53 13.85 19.55
C SER A 566 9.81 14.00 20.90
N GLU A 567 10.16 13.20 21.90
CA GLU A 567 9.66 13.31 23.27
C GLU A 567 10.33 14.45 24.05
N ASN A 568 11.43 15.01 23.54
CA ASN A 568 12.17 16.09 24.18
C ASN A 568 11.73 17.47 23.64
N GLU A 569 10.88 18.18 24.41
CA GLU A 569 10.33 19.50 24.04
C GLU A 569 11.41 20.55 23.75
N SER A 570 12.56 20.49 24.43
CA SER A 570 13.68 21.43 24.22
C SER A 570 14.31 21.22 22.83
N VAL A 571 14.54 19.97 22.45
CA VAL A 571 15.10 19.58 21.15
C VAL A 571 14.13 19.94 20.02
N MET A 572 12.84 19.64 20.19
CA MET A 572 11.81 19.97 19.20
C MET A 572 11.67 21.49 19.01
N THR A 573 11.79 22.27 20.07
CA THR A 573 11.78 23.73 19.97
C THR A 573 12.99 24.24 19.18
N GLN A 574 14.19 23.67 19.38
CA GLN A 574 15.39 24.03 18.61
C GLN A 574 15.25 23.67 17.12
N ILE A 575 14.71 22.49 16.80
CA ILE A 575 14.53 22.03 15.42
C ILE A 575 13.53 22.92 14.68
N ASN A 576 12.42 23.28 15.32
CA ASN A 576 11.39 24.10 14.71
C ASN A 576 11.87 25.53 14.41
N ASN A 577 12.74 26.07 15.26
CA ASN A 577 13.19 27.46 15.19
C ASN A 577 14.51 27.69 14.43
N ASN A 578 15.26 26.61 14.10
CA ASN A 578 16.57 26.71 13.47
C ASN A 578 16.62 26.04 12.10
N THR A 579 17.54 26.49 11.25
CA THR A 579 17.94 25.74 10.06
C THR A 579 18.81 24.55 10.47
N ARG A 580 18.94 23.57 9.58
CA ARG A 580 19.77 22.38 9.84
C ARG A 580 21.19 22.73 10.25
N ASP A 581 21.85 23.67 9.54
CA ASP A 581 23.22 24.05 9.82
C ASP A 581 23.35 24.79 11.18
N GLN A 582 22.35 25.56 11.58
CA GLN A 582 22.29 26.20 12.89
C GLN A 582 22.09 25.19 14.01
N ALA A 583 21.21 24.20 13.82
CA ALA A 583 20.99 23.13 14.79
C ALA A 583 22.25 22.27 15.00
N MET A 584 23.02 22.02 13.91
CA MET A 584 24.28 21.27 13.98
C MET A 584 25.41 22.01 14.73
N LEU A 585 25.30 23.30 14.90
CA LEU A 585 26.25 24.14 15.70
C LEU A 585 25.79 24.31 17.16
N GLY A 586 24.56 23.90 17.50
CA GLY A 586 23.99 24.00 18.85
C GLY A 586 24.06 22.68 19.63
N ASP A 587 23.10 22.49 20.53
CA ASP A 587 23.04 21.32 21.43
C ASP A 587 22.44 20.05 20.74
N PHE A 588 21.97 20.16 19.51
CA PHE A 588 21.33 19.06 18.78
C PHE A 588 22.25 17.84 18.56
N PRO A 589 23.55 18.00 18.18
CA PRO A 589 24.44 16.84 18.09
C PRO A 589 24.61 16.12 19.43
N GLN A 590 24.73 16.87 20.54
CA GLN A 590 24.81 16.27 21.87
C GLN A 590 23.53 15.52 22.25
N ALA A 591 22.37 16.07 21.92
CA ALA A 591 21.10 15.40 22.16
C ALA A 591 20.96 14.10 21.36
N ILE A 592 21.50 14.05 20.13
CA ILE A 592 21.58 12.81 19.34
C ILE A 592 22.52 11.81 20.01
N ASP A 593 23.71 12.23 20.43
CA ASP A 593 24.67 11.36 21.14
C ASP A 593 24.02 10.73 22.38
N ASP A 594 23.29 11.51 23.17
CA ASP A 594 22.57 11.04 24.35
C ASP A 594 21.45 10.05 23.96
N ALA A 595 20.65 10.34 22.94
CA ALA A 595 19.59 9.45 22.46
C ALA A 595 20.14 8.15 21.83
N VAL A 596 21.30 8.21 21.18
CA VAL A 596 22.05 7.07 20.65
C VAL A 596 22.54 6.18 21.79
N MET A 597 23.10 6.76 22.84
CA MET A 597 23.58 6.03 24.03
C MET A 597 22.43 5.35 24.77
N ASP A 598 21.29 6.01 24.88
CA ASP A 598 20.09 5.47 25.55
C ASP A 598 19.38 4.38 24.73
N SER A 599 19.65 4.24 23.42
CA SER A 599 19.06 3.20 22.56
C SER A 599 19.90 1.92 22.47
N ASN A 600 20.81 1.68 23.41
CA ASN A 600 21.80 0.63 23.42
C ASN A 600 21.23 -0.82 23.44
N GLU A 601 20.03 -1.02 23.99
CA GLU A 601 19.53 -2.39 24.21
C GLU A 601 19.17 -3.16 22.92
N SER A 602 18.89 -2.46 21.84
CA SER A 602 18.41 -3.07 20.57
C SER A 602 19.38 -2.93 19.38
N HIS A 603 20.39 -2.03 19.44
CA HIS A 603 21.21 -1.66 18.26
C HIS A 603 22.70 -1.44 18.60
N GLN A 604 23.29 -2.31 19.41
CA GLN A 604 24.65 -2.15 19.93
C GLN A 604 25.73 -1.98 18.84
N GLU A 605 25.60 -2.66 17.71
CA GLU A 605 26.54 -2.62 16.59
C GLU A 605 26.48 -1.25 15.85
N MET A 606 25.29 -0.69 15.73
CA MET A 606 25.03 0.63 15.15
C MET A 606 25.57 1.76 16.02
N MET A 607 25.34 1.68 17.31
CA MET A 607 25.88 2.63 18.28
C MET A 607 27.43 2.65 18.24
N MET A 608 28.08 1.49 18.20
CA MET A 608 29.54 1.40 18.13
C MET A 608 30.09 2.02 16.84
N GLN A 609 29.43 1.83 15.70
CA GLN A 609 29.86 2.42 14.44
C GLN A 609 29.59 3.93 14.40
N TYR A 610 28.46 4.39 14.95
CA TYR A 610 28.16 5.82 15.11
C TYR A 610 29.25 6.51 15.93
N LEU A 611 29.61 5.96 17.08
CA LEU A 611 30.62 6.53 18.00
C LEU A 611 32.05 6.45 17.45
N SER A 612 32.35 5.47 16.59
CA SER A 612 33.69 5.27 16.03
C SER A 612 33.97 6.04 14.74
N ASN A 613 32.93 6.53 14.06
CA ASN A 613 33.07 7.23 12.78
C ASN A 613 32.42 8.64 12.78
N PRO A 614 33.21 9.71 12.94
CA PRO A 614 32.70 11.09 13.03
C PRO A 614 31.95 11.58 11.78
N GLU A 615 32.33 11.08 10.59
CA GLU A 615 31.62 11.47 9.34
C GLU A 615 30.26 10.77 9.24
N LEU A 616 30.18 9.53 9.69
CA LEU A 616 28.92 8.79 9.79
C LEU A 616 27.98 9.44 10.81
N ALA A 617 28.51 9.85 11.97
CA ALA A 617 27.76 10.57 13.00
C ALA A 617 27.16 11.88 12.49
N LYS A 618 27.92 12.66 11.73
CA LYS A 618 27.42 13.89 11.10
C LYS A 618 26.35 13.63 10.04
N GLY A 619 26.53 12.60 9.22
CA GLY A 619 25.55 12.17 8.22
C GLY A 619 24.25 11.71 8.86
N PHE A 620 24.34 10.87 9.90
CA PHE A 620 23.23 10.38 10.68
C PHE A 620 22.44 11.52 11.38
N ALA A 621 23.15 12.46 12.00
CA ALA A 621 22.54 13.63 12.64
C ALA A 621 21.73 14.47 11.64
N ARG A 622 22.19 14.63 10.40
CA ARG A 622 21.46 15.34 9.35
C ARG A 622 20.17 14.59 8.96
N VAL A 623 20.24 13.28 8.81
CA VAL A 623 19.07 12.43 8.50
C VAL A 623 18.02 12.52 9.61
N VAL A 624 18.43 12.41 10.86
CA VAL A 624 17.53 12.51 12.03
C VAL A 624 16.89 13.91 12.10
N PHE A 625 17.66 14.98 11.84
CA PHE A 625 17.13 16.34 11.78
C PHE A 625 16.04 16.48 10.71
N ASP A 626 16.32 16.00 9.50
CA ASP A 626 15.37 16.06 8.38
C ASP A 626 14.09 15.23 8.66
N MET A 627 14.22 14.10 9.37
CA MET A 627 13.09 13.29 9.83
C MET A 627 12.24 14.01 10.89
N LEU A 628 12.85 14.75 11.81
CA LEU A 628 12.15 15.51 12.85
C LEU A 628 11.47 16.76 12.30
N LYS A 629 12.08 17.42 11.32
CA LYS A 629 11.54 18.64 10.69
C LYS A 629 10.47 18.34 9.63
N GLY A 630 10.42 17.13 9.10
CA GLY A 630 9.43 16.64 8.13
C GLY A 630 8.22 15.94 8.76
N SER A 631 8.23 15.72 10.05
CA SER A 631 7.10 15.23 10.84
C SER A 631 6.40 16.45 11.47
#